data_0952f0596fdbba4e7b199cb319410d2c
#
_entry.id   0952f0596fdbba4e7b199cb319410d2c
#
_cell.length_a   1.000
_cell.length_b   1.000
_cell.length_c   1.000
_cell.angle_alpha   90.00
_cell.angle_beta   90.00
_cell.angle_gamma   90.00
#
_symmetry.space_group_name_H-M   'P 1'
#
loop_
_entity.id
_entity.type
_entity.pdbx_description
1 polymer ?
#
loop_
_entity_poly.entity_id
_entity_poly.type
_entity_poly.pdbx_seq_one_letter_code
_entity_poly.pdbx_strand_id
1 'polypeptide(L)'
;MKISNFIKSSAIALCILPLLTGCKEWIDDNLDECAVDAEIEYELRLITNVSTEINTKLDQTSDSYVKDALQNYLKDIFTDFAHDVDLSFYGAEADKIRLHQENRIMDASQKSFTLHLPVHHYLHNASANLQNNQQVSLTADEYHNTAELYQKDGDSLSTHKTGLFTARADMDVKAGISQTFHVKLYMANAATALVIDTTGSKIKNLRICTTGYANSFRIADSTYKYDKSPVIKCDELPVTAGTQRCFAAVNYPSKDTPGSKTIIETTEPFVSVGSTEGLWAWHCYATLPDGTITRTLLSVKMPLRAGQLMIVKAKLYDDGVVRTDIPTVGVSVILDWTPGGHYDPIL
;
A
#
# COMPACT_ATOMS: atom_id res chain seq x y z
N MET A 1 30.65 -93.62 -7.85
CA MET A 1 30.13 -94.51 -6.78
C MET A 1 29.37 -93.58 -5.81
N LYS A 2 28.04 -93.51 -5.91
CA LYS A 2 27.04 -93.73 -4.85
C LYS A 2 27.35 -92.92 -3.59
N ILE A 3 26.48 -92.05 -3.04
CA ILE A 3 25.13 -92.20 -2.51
C ILE A 3 24.86 -90.80 -1.97
N SER A 4 23.81 -90.13 -1.90
CA SER A 4 22.36 -90.34 -1.93
C SER A 4 21.73 -89.08 -1.28
N ASN A 5 20.74 -88.67 -1.88
CA ASN A 5 19.68 -87.72 -1.35
C ASN A 5 19.29 -88.11 0.09
N PHE A 6 19.06 -87.07 0.90
CA PHE A 6 17.89 -86.94 1.75
C PHE A 6 18.10 -85.68 2.62
N ILE A 7 17.34 -84.77 2.53
CA ILE A 7 16.61 -83.99 3.49
C ILE A 7 16.28 -82.58 2.85
N LYS A 8 15.28 -82.62 2.10
CA LYS A 8 14.54 -81.37 1.74
C LYS A 8 13.12 -81.60 2.21
N SER A 9 12.78 -81.04 3.33
CA SER A 9 11.39 -80.74 3.73
C SER A 9 11.32 -80.49 5.22
N SER A 10 11.58 -79.31 5.70
CA SER A 10 11.11 -78.85 7.02
C SER A 10 11.70 -77.47 7.34
N ALA A 11 11.56 -76.49 6.43
CA ALA A 11 11.96 -75.14 6.74
C ALA A 11 11.09 -74.06 6.07
N ILE A 12 9.82 -74.41 5.79
CA ILE A 12 8.88 -73.42 5.16
C ILE A 12 7.72 -73.07 6.07
N ALA A 13 7.63 -73.58 7.29
CA ALA A 13 6.47 -73.36 8.17
C ALA A 13 6.73 -72.40 9.35
N LEU A 14 7.86 -71.65 9.41
CA LEU A 14 8.15 -70.82 10.58
C LEU A 14 8.41 -69.31 10.26
N CYS A 15 8.09 -68.84 9.08
CA CYS A 15 8.29 -67.46 8.73
C CYS A 15 7.02 -66.61 8.47
N ILE A 16 5.82 -67.14 8.87
CA ILE A 16 4.58 -66.46 8.60
C ILE A 16 3.90 -65.86 9.88
N LEU A 17 4.49 -66.03 11.05
CA LEU A 17 3.85 -65.53 12.30
C LEU A 17 4.35 -64.19 12.89
N PRO A 18 5.41 -63.55 12.45
CA PRO A 18 5.69 -62.20 13.00
C PRO A 18 5.16 -61.04 12.15
N LEU A 19 4.39 -61.30 11.09
CA LEU A 19 3.85 -60.22 10.25
C LEU A 19 2.46 -59.70 10.66
N LEU A 20 1.88 -60.20 11.75
CA LEU A 20 0.58 -59.77 12.22
C LEU A 20 0.60 -59.02 13.56
N THR A 21 1.77 -58.79 14.15
CA THR A 21 1.90 -58.00 15.36
C THR A 21 2.53 -56.61 15.15
N GLY A 22 2.91 -56.30 13.92
CA GLY A 22 3.52 -55.00 13.58
C GLY A 22 2.56 -53.87 13.17
N CYS A 23 1.29 -54.17 13.06
CA CYS A 23 0.28 -53.13 12.69
C CYS A 23 -0.39 -52.45 13.85
N LYS A 24 0.00 -52.71 15.09
CA LYS A 24 -0.64 -52.13 16.26
C LYS A 24 0.11 -50.94 16.88
N GLU A 25 1.32 -50.71 16.44
CA GLU A 25 2.14 -49.57 16.87
C GLU A 25 2.22 -48.41 15.84
N TRP A 26 1.49 -48.57 14.75
CA TRP A 26 1.40 -47.49 13.70
C TRP A 26 0.04 -46.81 13.65
N ILE A 27 -0.81 -47.11 14.60
CA ILE A 27 -1.97 -46.26 14.92
C ILE A 27 -1.57 -45.55 16.21
N ASP A 28 -0.50 -44.81 16.13
CA ASP A 28 -0.21 -43.83 17.15
C ASP A 28 -1.18 -42.69 16.99
N ASP A 29 -1.68 -42.22 18.09
CA ASP A 29 -2.73 -41.20 18.25
C ASP A 29 -2.37 -39.81 17.69
N ASN A 30 -1.50 -39.71 16.70
CA ASN A 30 -1.14 -38.50 15.97
C ASN A 30 -1.80 -38.46 14.58
N LEU A 31 -3.08 -38.76 14.51
CA LEU A 31 -3.91 -38.41 13.34
C LEU A 31 -4.04 -36.89 13.14
N ASP A 32 -3.58 -36.10 14.12
CA ASP A 32 -3.48 -34.65 14.01
C ASP A 32 -2.31 -34.17 13.12
N GLU A 33 -1.34 -35.04 12.79
CA GLU A 33 -0.22 -34.69 11.90
C GLU A 33 -0.47 -34.92 10.40
N CYS A 34 -1.51 -35.65 10.05
CA CYS A 34 -2.02 -35.63 8.69
C CYS A 34 -3.08 -34.50 8.58
N ALA A 35 -2.63 -33.28 8.60
CA ALA A 35 -3.49 -32.16 8.25
C ALA A 35 -4.09 -32.47 6.86
N VAL A 36 -5.37 -32.82 6.84
CA VAL A 36 -6.07 -33.06 5.58
C VAL A 36 -6.21 -31.71 4.91
N ASP A 37 -5.46 -31.51 3.82
CA ASP A 37 -5.61 -30.31 3.01
C ASP A 37 -7.04 -30.26 2.46
N ALA A 38 -7.71 -29.17 2.71
CA ALA A 38 -9.01 -28.89 2.13
C ALA A 38 -8.80 -28.04 0.88
N GLU A 39 -9.48 -28.45 -0.19
CA GLU A 39 -9.59 -27.63 -1.40
C GLU A 39 -10.69 -26.60 -1.19
N ILE A 40 -10.33 -25.31 -1.30
CA ILE A 40 -11.29 -24.20 -1.17
C ILE A 40 -11.28 -23.34 -2.42
N GLU A 41 -12.42 -22.76 -2.75
CA GLU A 41 -12.51 -21.71 -3.75
C GLU A 41 -12.33 -20.34 -3.07
N TYR A 42 -11.41 -19.55 -3.58
CA TYR A 42 -11.08 -18.23 -3.06
C TYR A 42 -11.39 -17.16 -4.10
N GLU A 43 -12.30 -16.25 -3.79
CA GLU A 43 -12.70 -15.16 -4.67
C GLU A 43 -12.28 -13.81 -4.12
N LEU A 44 -11.48 -13.07 -4.89
CA LEU A 44 -11.09 -11.69 -4.59
C LEU A 44 -12.05 -10.71 -5.26
N ARG A 45 -12.53 -9.73 -4.50
CA ARG A 45 -13.35 -8.63 -5.03
C ARG A 45 -12.79 -7.29 -4.58
N LEU A 46 -12.55 -6.40 -5.54
CA LEU A 46 -12.34 -4.98 -5.24
C LEU A 46 -13.69 -4.36 -4.85
N ILE A 47 -13.71 -3.59 -3.74
CA ILE A 47 -14.95 -2.98 -3.25
C ILE A 47 -15.35 -1.75 -4.04
N THR A 48 -14.34 -0.98 -4.51
CA THR A 48 -14.57 0.25 -5.24
C THR A 48 -14.23 0.07 -6.70
N ASN A 49 -15.14 0.54 -7.56
CA ASN A 49 -14.76 0.83 -8.93
C ASN A 49 -13.97 2.15 -8.90
N VAL A 50 -12.66 2.04 -8.66
CA VAL A 50 -11.75 3.17 -8.47
C VAL A 50 -11.78 4.10 -9.67
N SER A 51 -11.83 3.56 -10.88
CA SER A 51 -11.88 4.35 -12.10
C SER A 51 -13.15 5.20 -12.18
N THR A 52 -14.28 4.68 -11.73
CA THR A 52 -15.55 5.44 -11.68
C THR A 52 -15.50 6.55 -10.65
N GLU A 53 -14.94 6.30 -9.46
CA GLU A 53 -14.81 7.34 -8.44
C GLU A 53 -13.85 8.45 -8.87
N ILE A 54 -12.71 8.09 -9.47
CA ILE A 54 -11.77 9.05 -10.06
C ILE A 54 -12.45 9.89 -11.12
N ASN A 55 -13.14 9.29 -12.06
CA ASN A 55 -13.84 10.01 -13.12
C ASN A 55 -14.90 10.97 -12.55
N THR A 56 -15.70 10.53 -11.58
CA THR A 56 -16.70 11.37 -10.93
C THR A 56 -16.08 12.59 -10.24
N LYS A 57 -14.95 12.45 -9.57
CA LYS A 57 -14.23 13.55 -8.94
C LYS A 57 -13.61 14.50 -9.96
N LEU A 58 -13.05 13.95 -11.04
CA LEU A 58 -12.45 14.73 -12.11
C LEU A 58 -13.50 15.49 -12.93
N ASP A 59 -14.70 14.97 -13.09
CA ASP A 59 -15.80 15.68 -13.77
C ASP A 59 -16.19 17.00 -13.08
N GLN A 60 -15.85 17.16 -11.80
CA GLN A 60 -16.02 18.41 -11.05
C GLN A 60 -14.88 19.43 -11.30
N THR A 61 -13.84 19.05 -12.04
CA THR A 61 -12.70 19.91 -12.35
C THR A 61 -13.02 20.73 -13.59
N SER A 62 -12.93 22.06 -13.50
CA SER A 62 -13.37 22.98 -14.56
C SER A 62 -12.43 23.05 -15.78
N ASP A 63 -11.22 22.49 -15.69
CA ASP A 63 -10.22 22.52 -16.75
C ASP A 63 -10.06 21.12 -17.36
N SER A 64 -10.40 20.99 -18.64
CA SER A 64 -10.36 19.72 -19.36
C SER A 64 -8.94 19.16 -19.48
N TYR A 65 -7.93 20.03 -19.68
CA TYR A 65 -6.55 19.57 -19.86
C TYR A 65 -5.95 19.01 -18.57
N VAL A 66 -6.28 19.64 -17.44
CA VAL A 66 -5.88 19.12 -16.10
C VAL A 66 -6.61 17.83 -15.80
N LYS A 67 -7.90 17.75 -16.14
CA LYS A 67 -8.69 16.53 -15.99
C LYS A 67 -8.05 15.38 -16.76
N ASP A 68 -7.73 15.58 -18.03
CA ASP A 68 -7.12 14.56 -18.88
C ASP A 68 -5.75 14.11 -18.34
N ALA A 69 -4.90 15.04 -17.91
CA ALA A 69 -3.61 14.73 -17.33
C ALA A 69 -3.73 13.91 -16.03
N LEU A 70 -4.63 14.31 -15.13
CA LEU A 70 -4.89 13.57 -13.88
C LEU A 70 -5.54 12.21 -14.13
N GLN A 71 -6.47 12.12 -15.07
CA GLN A 71 -7.12 10.87 -15.41
C GLN A 71 -6.11 9.85 -15.96
N ASN A 72 -5.24 10.28 -16.86
CA ASN A 72 -4.18 9.43 -17.41
C ASN A 72 -3.21 8.97 -16.31
N TYR A 73 -2.75 9.88 -15.47
CA TYR A 73 -1.86 9.56 -14.36
C TYR A 73 -2.47 8.56 -13.37
N LEU A 74 -3.70 8.80 -12.94
CA LEU A 74 -4.35 7.98 -11.93
C LEU A 74 -4.83 6.63 -12.47
N LYS A 75 -5.19 6.57 -13.76
CA LYS A 75 -5.58 5.31 -14.41
C LYS A 75 -4.46 4.27 -14.40
N ASP A 76 -3.22 4.70 -14.57
CA ASP A 76 -2.07 3.80 -14.57
C ASP A 76 -1.73 3.30 -13.15
N ILE A 77 -2.05 4.10 -12.13
CA ILE A 77 -1.77 3.76 -10.73
C ILE A 77 -2.92 2.96 -10.13
N PHE A 78 -4.14 3.43 -10.32
CA PHE A 78 -5.36 2.84 -9.75
C PHE A 78 -6.10 2.02 -10.83
N THR A 79 -5.58 0.83 -11.08
CA THR A 79 -6.24 -0.14 -11.94
C THR A 79 -7.44 -0.77 -11.24
N ASP A 80 -8.41 -1.25 -12.03
CA ASP A 80 -9.61 -1.91 -11.51
C ASP A 80 -9.36 -3.37 -11.06
N PHE A 81 -8.11 -3.81 -11.03
CA PHE A 81 -7.75 -5.16 -10.60
C PHE A 81 -6.38 -5.16 -9.90
N ALA A 82 -6.15 -6.20 -9.10
CA ALA A 82 -4.86 -6.46 -8.50
C ALA A 82 -3.96 -7.21 -9.49
N HIS A 83 -2.73 -6.78 -9.66
CA HIS A 83 -1.75 -7.43 -10.54
C HIS A 83 -1.10 -8.64 -9.87
N ASP A 84 -0.92 -8.57 -8.57
CA ASP A 84 -0.37 -9.60 -7.72
C ASP A 84 -1.04 -9.55 -6.36
N VAL A 85 -1.08 -10.69 -5.68
CA VAL A 85 -1.59 -10.79 -4.31
C VAL A 85 -0.67 -11.64 -3.47
N ASP A 86 -0.41 -11.18 -2.26
CA ASP A 86 0.17 -11.96 -1.17
C ASP A 86 -0.97 -12.37 -0.24
N LEU A 87 -1.08 -13.66 0.03
CA LEU A 87 -2.10 -14.26 0.87
C LEU A 87 -1.40 -14.90 2.06
N SER A 88 -1.59 -14.37 3.24
CA SER A 88 -1.03 -14.90 4.48
C SER A 88 -2.12 -15.41 5.39
N PHE A 89 -1.96 -16.64 5.88
CA PHE A 89 -2.90 -17.35 6.74
C PHE A 89 -2.23 -17.65 8.08
N TYR A 90 -2.80 -17.11 9.15
CA TYR A 90 -2.28 -17.19 10.51
C TYR A 90 -3.19 -18.06 11.37
N GLY A 91 -2.64 -18.84 12.28
CA GLY A 91 -3.43 -19.55 13.28
C GLY A 91 -4.21 -18.57 14.16
N ALA A 92 -5.41 -18.96 14.57
CA ALA A 92 -6.23 -18.16 15.48
C ALA A 92 -5.80 -18.27 16.95
N GLU A 93 -4.78 -19.08 17.25
CA GLU A 93 -4.21 -19.29 18.57
C GLU A 93 -3.58 -17.99 19.13
N ALA A 94 -3.16 -18.03 20.37
CA ALA A 94 -2.70 -16.83 21.09
C ALA A 94 -1.51 -16.11 20.43
N ASP A 95 -0.60 -16.84 19.82
CA ASP A 95 0.61 -16.31 19.16
C ASP A 95 0.35 -15.81 17.74
N LYS A 96 -0.73 -16.29 17.09
CA LYS A 96 -1.15 -15.87 15.75
C LYS A 96 -0.03 -15.93 14.70
N ILE A 97 0.74 -17.02 14.72
CA ILE A 97 1.83 -17.30 13.81
C ILE A 97 1.28 -17.59 12.40
N ARG A 98 2.03 -17.22 11.37
CA ARG A 98 1.73 -17.56 9.99
C ARG A 98 1.93 -19.05 9.75
N LEU A 99 0.86 -19.74 9.35
CA LEU A 99 0.85 -21.17 9.06
C LEU A 99 1.01 -21.44 7.56
N HIS A 100 0.50 -20.54 6.71
CA HIS A 100 0.60 -20.67 5.26
C HIS A 100 0.72 -19.31 4.59
N GLN A 101 1.47 -19.25 3.49
CA GLN A 101 1.58 -18.06 2.62
C GLN A 101 1.60 -18.48 1.17
N GLU A 102 0.91 -17.71 0.35
CA GLU A 102 0.88 -17.91 -1.10
C GLU A 102 0.93 -16.58 -1.83
N ASN A 103 1.78 -16.50 -2.86
CA ASN A 103 1.89 -15.34 -3.75
C ASN A 103 1.36 -15.72 -5.13
N ARG A 104 0.48 -14.90 -5.68
CA ARG A 104 -0.07 -15.12 -7.00
C ARG A 104 0.02 -13.89 -7.87
N ILE A 105 0.37 -14.11 -9.13
CA ILE A 105 0.21 -13.10 -10.18
C ILE A 105 -1.22 -13.23 -10.69
N MET A 106 -1.93 -12.13 -10.75
CA MET A 106 -3.34 -12.08 -11.14
C MET A 106 -3.48 -11.64 -12.59
N ASP A 107 -4.38 -12.30 -13.29
CA ASP A 107 -4.89 -11.82 -14.57
C ASP A 107 -6.15 -10.95 -14.34
N ALA A 108 -6.32 -9.89 -15.11
CA ALA A 108 -7.48 -9.00 -15.01
C ALA A 108 -8.84 -9.72 -15.12
N SER A 109 -8.88 -10.85 -15.80
CA SER A 109 -10.07 -11.69 -15.94
C SER A 109 -10.28 -12.67 -14.79
N GLN A 110 -9.23 -12.97 -14.00
CA GLN A 110 -9.27 -13.98 -12.97
C GLN A 110 -9.66 -13.35 -11.62
N LYS A 111 -10.83 -13.69 -11.14
CA LYS A 111 -11.37 -13.23 -9.84
C LYS A 111 -11.38 -14.31 -8.77
N SER A 112 -11.29 -15.56 -9.18
CA SER A 112 -11.28 -16.71 -8.28
C SER A 112 -10.18 -17.69 -8.63
N PHE A 113 -9.74 -18.45 -7.64
CA PHE A 113 -8.75 -19.51 -7.77
C PHE A 113 -8.88 -20.51 -6.62
N THR A 114 -8.40 -21.71 -6.84
CA THR A 114 -8.37 -22.76 -5.84
C THR A 114 -7.16 -22.63 -4.94
N LEU A 115 -7.37 -22.77 -3.62
CA LEU A 115 -6.33 -22.89 -2.61
C LEU A 115 -6.41 -24.26 -1.95
N HIS A 116 -5.27 -24.77 -1.54
CA HIS A 116 -5.14 -25.99 -0.72
C HIS A 116 -4.63 -25.55 0.66
N LEU A 117 -5.48 -25.61 1.66
CA LEU A 117 -5.16 -25.20 3.02
C LEU A 117 -5.43 -26.34 3.99
N PRO A 118 -4.57 -26.59 4.98
CA PRO A 118 -4.89 -27.46 6.10
C PRO A 118 -6.19 -27.05 6.79
N VAL A 119 -6.93 -28.03 7.28
CA VAL A 119 -8.15 -27.78 8.06
C VAL A 119 -7.80 -27.04 9.34
N HIS A 120 -8.24 -25.78 9.43
CA HIS A 120 -7.88 -24.90 10.53
C HIS A 120 -8.76 -23.67 10.56
N HIS A 121 -8.80 -22.97 11.71
CA HIS A 121 -9.36 -21.64 11.82
C HIS A 121 -8.27 -20.59 11.60
N TYR A 122 -8.37 -19.84 10.51
CA TYR A 122 -7.36 -18.86 10.11
C TYR A 122 -7.83 -17.42 10.33
N LEU A 123 -6.90 -16.61 10.83
CA LEU A 123 -6.92 -15.17 10.61
C LEU A 123 -6.17 -14.91 9.29
N HIS A 124 -6.84 -14.35 8.32
CA HIS A 124 -6.29 -14.15 6.99
C HIS A 124 -6.03 -12.68 6.69
N ASN A 125 -4.83 -12.37 6.19
CA ASN A 125 -4.47 -11.08 5.61
C ASN A 125 -4.15 -11.27 4.13
N ALA A 126 -4.65 -10.36 3.30
CA ALA A 126 -4.25 -10.25 1.91
C ALA A 126 -3.70 -8.85 1.64
N SER A 127 -2.68 -8.77 0.82
CA SER A 127 -2.16 -7.51 0.29
C SER A 127 -1.90 -7.65 -1.22
N ALA A 128 -2.07 -6.56 -1.97
CA ALA A 128 -1.97 -6.60 -3.41
C ALA A 128 -1.15 -5.45 -3.99
N ASN A 129 -0.56 -5.70 -5.16
CA ASN A 129 0.29 -4.80 -5.92
C ASN A 129 1.61 -4.46 -5.21
N LEU A 130 2.19 -5.47 -4.56
CA LEU A 130 3.48 -5.36 -3.87
C LEU A 130 4.64 -5.92 -4.68
N GLN A 131 4.39 -6.80 -5.64
CA GLN A 131 5.46 -7.37 -6.44
C GLN A 131 6.18 -6.27 -7.22
N ASN A 132 7.49 -6.23 -7.08
CA ASN A 132 8.34 -5.19 -7.66
C ASN A 132 8.04 -3.75 -7.18
N ASN A 133 7.25 -3.56 -6.14
CA ASN A 133 7.03 -2.25 -5.56
C ASN A 133 8.32 -1.75 -4.90
N GLN A 134 8.82 -0.60 -5.36
CA GLN A 134 10.07 -0.02 -4.87
C GLN A 134 9.87 0.86 -3.63
N GLN A 135 8.67 1.35 -3.38
CA GLN A 135 8.34 2.25 -2.29
C GLN A 135 7.81 1.54 -1.05
N VAL A 136 7.03 0.47 -1.23
CA VAL A 136 6.36 -0.21 -0.13
C VAL A 136 6.69 -1.70 -0.14
N SER A 137 6.83 -2.28 1.04
CA SER A 137 7.03 -3.71 1.23
C SER A 137 6.18 -4.24 2.39
N LEU A 138 5.81 -5.50 2.32
CA LEU A 138 5.22 -6.22 3.44
C LEU A 138 6.34 -6.59 4.42
N THR A 139 6.20 -6.25 5.69
CA THR A 139 7.19 -6.47 6.75
C THR A 139 6.51 -7.00 8.01
N ALA A 140 7.32 -7.59 8.89
CA ALA A 140 6.88 -8.14 10.18
C ALA A 140 5.66 -9.07 10.05
N ASP A 141 5.58 -9.79 8.94
CA ASP A 141 4.44 -10.60 8.52
C ASP A 141 4.47 -12.04 9.04
N GLU A 142 5.40 -12.37 9.94
CA GLU A 142 5.45 -13.65 10.64
C GLU A 142 4.26 -13.83 11.59
N TYR A 143 3.72 -12.73 12.13
CA TYR A 143 2.57 -12.72 13.03
C TYR A 143 1.46 -11.84 12.48
N HIS A 144 0.21 -12.29 12.62
CA HIS A 144 -0.96 -11.55 12.15
C HIS A 144 -0.98 -10.09 12.67
N ASN A 145 -0.72 -9.89 13.96
CA ASN A 145 -0.84 -8.58 14.61
C ASN A 145 0.27 -7.59 14.23
N THR A 146 1.35 -8.06 13.60
CA THR A 146 2.49 -7.21 13.25
C THR A 146 2.65 -7.01 11.75
N ALA A 147 1.93 -7.78 10.92
CA ALA A 147 1.98 -7.68 9.46
C ALA A 147 1.65 -6.25 9.00
N GLU A 148 2.60 -5.63 8.32
CA GLU A 148 2.60 -4.20 8.03
C GLU A 148 3.06 -3.89 6.62
N LEU A 149 2.33 -3.05 5.91
CA LEU A 149 2.80 -2.41 4.69
C LEU A 149 3.62 -1.18 5.05
N TYR A 150 4.93 -1.31 4.96
CA TYR A 150 5.88 -0.29 5.37
C TYR A 150 6.44 0.46 4.17
N GLN A 151 6.38 1.79 4.21
CA GLN A 151 7.01 2.66 3.24
C GLN A 151 8.51 2.75 3.56
N LYS A 152 9.36 2.45 2.58
CA LYS A 152 10.81 2.47 2.75
C LYS A 152 11.29 3.83 3.27
N ASP A 153 12.30 3.77 4.14
CA ASP A 153 12.90 4.98 4.70
C ASP A 153 13.61 5.84 3.65
N GLY A 154 13.58 7.13 3.88
CA GLY A 154 14.26 8.13 3.08
C GLY A 154 13.86 9.54 3.49
N ASP A 155 14.77 10.51 3.35
CA ASP A 155 14.48 11.92 3.66
C ASP A 155 13.40 12.48 2.74
N SER A 156 13.41 12.03 1.49
CA SER A 156 12.35 12.32 0.53
C SER A 156 12.06 11.10 -0.35
N LEU A 157 10.79 10.84 -0.58
CA LEU A 157 10.31 9.67 -1.27
C LEU A 157 9.58 10.06 -2.56
N SER A 158 9.63 9.18 -3.54
CA SER A 158 8.76 9.30 -4.71
C SER A 158 7.33 8.92 -4.35
N THR A 159 6.37 9.50 -5.05
CA THR A 159 4.97 9.10 -4.99
C THR A 159 4.80 7.61 -5.30
N HIS A 160 3.82 6.95 -4.69
CA HIS A 160 3.49 5.57 -5.03
C HIS A 160 3.12 5.45 -6.51
N LYS A 161 3.59 4.39 -7.15
CA LYS A 161 3.35 4.14 -8.58
C LYS A 161 2.27 3.07 -8.81
N THR A 162 1.74 2.49 -7.73
CA THR A 162 0.68 1.49 -7.77
C THR A 162 -0.37 1.73 -6.70
N GLY A 163 -1.63 1.41 -7.00
CA GLY A 163 -2.67 1.30 -6.00
C GLY A 163 -2.41 0.12 -5.09
N LEU A 164 -2.37 0.36 -3.78
CA LEU A 164 -2.16 -0.67 -2.77
C LEU A 164 -3.51 -1.11 -2.20
N PHE A 165 -3.72 -2.40 -2.13
CA PHE A 165 -4.96 -2.96 -1.59
C PHE A 165 -4.66 -3.95 -0.49
N THR A 166 -5.54 -4.03 0.50
CA THR A 166 -5.45 -4.98 1.60
C THR A 166 -6.80 -5.56 1.93
N ALA A 167 -6.79 -6.76 2.49
CA ALA A 167 -7.97 -7.39 3.07
C ALA A 167 -7.60 -8.13 4.34
N ARG A 168 -8.62 -8.39 5.14
CA ARG A 168 -8.57 -9.32 6.28
C ARG A 168 -9.87 -10.08 6.36
N ALA A 169 -9.79 -11.33 6.77
CA ALA A 169 -10.95 -12.18 6.94
C ALA A 169 -10.69 -13.25 8.02
N ASP A 170 -11.75 -13.70 8.67
CA ASP A 170 -11.74 -14.93 9.44
C ASP A 170 -12.18 -16.07 8.51
N MET A 171 -11.42 -17.16 8.50
CA MET A 171 -11.66 -18.29 7.62
C MET A 171 -11.64 -19.59 8.42
N ASP A 172 -12.77 -20.26 8.47
CA ASP A 172 -12.91 -21.57 9.14
C ASP A 172 -12.90 -22.67 8.06
N VAL A 173 -11.70 -23.21 7.80
CA VAL A 173 -11.47 -24.22 6.76
C VAL A 173 -11.80 -25.60 7.31
N LYS A 174 -12.73 -26.32 6.67
CA LYS A 174 -13.29 -27.60 7.13
C LYS A 174 -13.04 -28.71 6.14
N ALA A 175 -12.81 -29.91 6.65
CA ALA A 175 -12.69 -31.11 5.84
C ALA A 175 -14.02 -31.55 5.24
N GLY A 176 -13.99 -32.12 4.05
CA GLY A 176 -15.08 -32.87 3.43
C GLY A 176 -16.27 -32.02 2.97
N ILE A 177 -16.15 -30.69 2.96
CA ILE A 177 -17.15 -29.79 2.41
C ILE A 177 -16.54 -28.85 1.38
N SER A 178 -17.29 -28.53 0.33
CA SER A 178 -16.90 -27.46 -0.61
C SER A 178 -17.15 -26.11 0.05
N GLN A 179 -16.13 -25.27 0.10
CA GLN A 179 -16.20 -23.93 0.68
C GLN A 179 -15.74 -22.88 -0.32
N THR A 180 -16.43 -21.75 -0.37
CA THR A 180 -16.03 -20.56 -1.14
C THR A 180 -15.87 -19.38 -0.19
N PHE A 181 -14.69 -18.77 -0.19
CA PHE A 181 -14.42 -17.57 0.60
C PHE A 181 -14.36 -16.34 -0.30
N HIS A 182 -15.20 -15.35 -0.01
CA HIS A 182 -15.24 -14.08 -0.71
C HIS A 182 -14.48 -13.03 0.08
N VAL A 183 -13.31 -12.64 -0.41
CA VAL A 183 -12.43 -11.68 0.26
C VAL A 183 -12.46 -10.34 -0.47
N LYS A 184 -12.74 -9.28 0.28
CA LYS A 184 -12.87 -7.93 -0.26
C LYS A 184 -11.58 -7.15 -0.03
N LEU A 185 -10.98 -6.68 -1.13
CA LEU A 185 -9.81 -5.82 -1.12
C LEU A 185 -10.21 -4.35 -0.99
N TYR A 186 -9.64 -3.66 -0.03
CA TYR A 186 -9.80 -2.23 0.23
C TYR A 186 -8.52 -1.49 -0.13
N MET A 187 -8.68 -0.32 -0.74
CA MET A 187 -7.53 0.53 -1.06
C MET A 187 -6.87 1.05 0.23
N ALA A 188 -5.54 0.96 0.28
CA ALA A 188 -4.74 1.41 1.42
C ALA A 188 -4.08 2.78 1.18
N ASN A 189 -4.04 3.29 -0.04
CA ASN A 189 -3.48 4.61 -0.36
C ASN A 189 -4.53 5.58 -0.89
N ALA A 190 -4.11 6.83 -1.06
CA ALA A 190 -4.95 7.96 -1.50
C ALA A 190 -4.17 8.81 -2.49
N ALA A 191 -4.87 9.66 -3.23
CA ALA A 191 -4.28 10.57 -4.20
C ALA A 191 -4.54 12.04 -3.86
N THR A 192 -3.55 12.89 -4.15
CA THR A 192 -3.70 14.35 -4.08
C THR A 192 -3.21 15.00 -5.36
N ALA A 193 -3.80 16.13 -5.72
CA ALA A 193 -3.33 16.97 -6.80
C ALA A 193 -3.36 18.46 -6.41
N LEU A 194 -2.31 19.19 -6.79
CA LEU A 194 -2.23 20.64 -6.68
C LEU A 194 -2.24 21.22 -8.09
N VAL A 195 -3.27 21.96 -8.42
CA VAL A 195 -3.45 22.64 -9.70
C VAL A 195 -3.14 24.12 -9.50
N ILE A 196 -2.10 24.59 -10.15
CA ILE A 196 -1.59 25.96 -10.01
C ILE A 196 -1.84 26.74 -11.30
N ASP A 197 -2.66 27.80 -11.20
CA ASP A 197 -2.77 28.80 -12.26
C ASP A 197 -1.53 29.68 -12.25
N THR A 198 -0.80 29.70 -13.36
CA THR A 198 0.40 30.51 -13.57
C THR A 198 0.16 31.70 -14.47
N THR A 199 -1.11 32.07 -14.73
CA THR A 199 -1.48 33.21 -15.58
C THR A 199 -0.86 34.50 -15.07
N GLY A 200 -0.07 35.15 -15.92
CA GLY A 200 0.61 36.40 -15.61
C GLY A 200 1.92 36.23 -14.82
N SER A 201 2.24 35.04 -14.32
CA SER A 201 3.51 34.82 -13.62
C SER A 201 4.68 34.62 -14.59
N LYS A 202 5.81 35.24 -14.27
CA LYS A 202 7.08 35.07 -14.98
C LYS A 202 7.93 33.90 -14.45
N ILE A 203 7.49 33.27 -13.38
CA ILE A 203 8.20 32.20 -12.70
C ILE A 203 7.99 30.89 -13.47
N LYS A 204 9.11 30.28 -13.87
CA LYS A 204 9.09 29.03 -14.64
C LYS A 204 9.52 27.81 -13.82
N ASN A 205 10.39 28.01 -12.83
CA ASN A 205 10.88 26.92 -12.01
C ASN A 205 10.06 26.84 -10.73
N LEU A 206 9.32 25.74 -10.61
CA LEU A 206 8.44 25.46 -9.48
C LEU A 206 8.63 23.99 -9.09
N ARG A 207 8.99 23.75 -7.84
CA ARG A 207 9.09 22.41 -7.27
C ARG A 207 8.05 22.24 -6.18
N ILE A 208 7.41 21.07 -6.17
CA ILE A 208 6.33 20.77 -5.24
C ILE A 208 6.63 19.44 -4.53
N CYS A 209 6.48 19.45 -3.23
CA CYS A 209 6.39 18.24 -2.43
C CYS A 209 5.24 18.33 -1.45
N THR A 210 4.90 17.23 -0.83
CA THR A 210 3.81 17.15 0.13
C THR A 210 4.20 16.29 1.33
N THR A 211 3.59 16.55 2.49
CA THR A 211 3.93 15.94 3.78
C THR A 211 2.68 15.75 4.64
N GLY A 212 2.80 14.98 5.73
CA GLY A 212 1.71 14.77 6.68
C GLY A 212 0.98 13.44 6.53
N TYR A 213 1.61 12.49 5.84
CA TYR A 213 1.05 11.16 5.58
C TYR A 213 1.61 10.10 6.53
N ALA A 214 0.90 8.98 6.61
CA ALA A 214 1.40 7.81 7.31
C ALA A 214 2.66 7.26 6.60
N ASN A 215 3.50 6.60 7.39
CA ASN A 215 4.66 5.87 6.88
C ASN A 215 4.43 4.36 6.81
N SER A 216 3.36 3.86 7.44
CA SER A 216 2.99 2.46 7.34
C SER A 216 1.53 2.19 7.65
N PHE A 217 1.08 0.98 7.30
CA PHE A 217 -0.27 0.49 7.50
C PHE A 217 -0.25 -0.93 8.04
N ARG A 218 -0.76 -1.14 9.25
CA ARG A 218 -0.93 -2.46 9.85
C ARG A 218 -2.24 -3.09 9.36
N ILE A 219 -2.14 -4.29 8.76
CA ILE A 219 -3.26 -4.92 8.07
C ILE A 219 -4.31 -5.44 9.07
N ALA A 220 -3.86 -6.08 10.14
CA ALA A 220 -4.70 -6.75 11.11
C ALA A 220 -5.85 -5.89 11.69
N ASP A 221 -5.63 -4.61 11.87
CA ASP A 221 -6.59 -3.67 12.46
C ASP A 221 -6.83 -2.42 11.61
N SER A 222 -6.28 -2.39 10.40
CA SER A 222 -6.38 -1.26 9.47
C SER A 222 -5.91 0.08 10.07
N THR A 223 -4.80 0.03 10.83
CA THR A 223 -4.24 1.20 11.52
C THR A 223 -3.06 1.78 10.76
N TYR A 224 -3.14 3.08 10.47
CA TYR A 224 -2.02 3.84 9.91
C TYR A 224 -1.11 4.35 11.02
N LYS A 225 0.22 4.26 10.80
CA LYS A 225 1.23 4.80 11.71
C LYS A 225 1.85 6.06 11.13
N TYR A 226 2.12 7.02 12.01
CA TYR A 226 2.64 8.36 11.68
C TYR A 226 3.91 8.67 12.46
N ASP A 227 4.71 7.65 12.74
CA ASP A 227 5.95 7.77 13.50
C ASP A 227 6.97 8.62 12.76
N LYS A 228 6.97 8.51 11.44
CA LYS A 228 7.72 9.35 10.51
C LYS A 228 6.75 9.90 9.49
N SER A 229 6.85 11.18 9.18
CA SER A 229 6.07 11.77 8.08
C SER A 229 7.02 12.06 6.92
N PRO A 230 7.02 11.22 5.90
CA PRO A 230 7.93 11.39 4.78
C PRO A 230 7.61 12.66 3.97
N VAL A 231 8.64 13.25 3.39
CA VAL A 231 8.49 14.26 2.34
C VAL A 231 8.26 13.53 1.02
N ILE A 232 7.14 13.76 0.38
CA ILE A 232 6.79 13.11 -0.89
C ILE A 232 7.03 14.07 -2.05
N LYS A 233 7.89 13.68 -2.98
CA LYS A 233 8.09 14.37 -4.24
C LYS A 233 6.84 14.18 -5.11
N CYS A 234 6.27 15.28 -5.57
CA CYS A 234 5.14 15.23 -6.47
C CYS A 234 5.59 15.08 -7.91
N ASP A 235 4.85 14.30 -8.68
CA ASP A 235 5.04 14.26 -10.13
C ASP A 235 4.37 15.49 -10.74
N GLU A 236 5.09 16.20 -11.62
CA GLU A 236 4.49 17.22 -12.46
C GLU A 236 3.87 16.55 -13.68
N LEU A 237 2.57 16.74 -13.87
CA LEU A 237 1.83 16.11 -14.94
C LEU A 237 1.88 16.95 -16.23
N PRO A 238 1.98 16.32 -17.40
CA PRO A 238 1.99 17.03 -18.67
C PRO A 238 0.61 17.59 -19.00
N VAL A 239 0.37 18.86 -18.65
CA VAL A 239 -0.82 19.61 -19.08
C VAL A 239 -0.54 20.19 -20.47
N THR A 240 -1.30 19.74 -21.47
CA THR A 240 -0.96 19.99 -22.89
C THR A 240 -1.29 21.39 -23.38
N ALA A 241 -2.11 22.15 -22.66
CA ALA A 241 -2.45 23.53 -23.04
C ALA A 241 -2.85 24.35 -21.80
N GLY A 242 -2.88 25.67 -21.97
CA GLY A 242 -3.28 26.62 -20.93
C GLY A 242 -2.12 27.10 -20.06
N THR A 243 -2.47 27.78 -18.98
CA THR A 243 -1.52 28.41 -18.04
C THR A 243 -1.50 27.65 -16.70
N GLN A 244 -2.05 26.45 -16.67
CA GLN A 244 -2.10 25.65 -15.45
C GLN A 244 -0.99 24.62 -15.42
N ARG A 245 -0.42 24.41 -14.23
CA ARG A 245 0.48 23.31 -13.92
C ARG A 245 -0.18 22.40 -12.92
N CYS A 246 0.00 21.11 -13.07
CA CYS A 246 -0.61 20.11 -12.20
C CYS A 246 0.48 19.24 -11.59
N PHE A 247 0.47 19.13 -10.26
CA PHE A 247 1.38 18.29 -9.48
C PHE A 247 0.54 17.27 -8.73
N ALA A 248 0.91 16.01 -8.80
CA ALA A 248 0.16 14.94 -8.16
C ALA A 248 1.05 14.05 -7.32
N ALA A 249 0.44 13.48 -6.28
CA ALA A 249 1.07 12.47 -5.44
C ALA A 249 0.06 11.41 -5.00
N VAL A 250 0.52 10.17 -4.92
CA VAL A 250 -0.21 9.05 -4.34
C VAL A 250 0.58 8.54 -3.14
N ASN A 251 -0.08 8.37 -1.99
CA ASN A 251 0.55 8.00 -0.74
C ASN A 251 -0.45 7.40 0.25
N TYR A 252 0.02 7.02 1.44
CA TYR A 252 -0.88 6.69 2.54
C TYR A 252 -1.72 7.90 2.96
N PRO A 253 -2.86 7.68 3.66
CA PRO A 253 -3.69 8.74 4.19
C PRO A 253 -2.97 9.69 5.15
N SER A 254 -3.54 10.87 5.32
CA SER A 254 -3.17 11.80 6.37
C SER A 254 -3.82 11.43 7.71
N LYS A 255 -3.39 12.08 8.79
CA LYS A 255 -4.11 12.02 10.08
C LYS A 255 -5.53 12.56 9.92
N ASP A 256 -6.48 11.99 10.66
CA ASP A 256 -7.87 12.44 10.69
C ASP A 256 -8.10 13.59 11.67
N THR A 257 -7.24 13.72 12.66
CA THR A 257 -7.34 14.76 13.70
C THR A 257 -6.05 15.55 13.78
N PRO A 258 -6.11 16.86 14.04
CA PRO A 258 -4.93 17.67 14.36
C PRO A 258 -4.26 17.06 15.58
N GLY A 259 -3.15 16.37 15.34
CA GLY A 259 -2.33 15.81 16.41
C GLY A 259 -1.22 16.77 16.80
N SER A 260 -0.51 16.46 17.88
CA SER A 260 0.76 17.06 18.21
C SER A 260 1.67 17.11 16.99
N LYS A 261 2.46 18.17 16.87
CA LYS A 261 3.43 18.45 15.81
C LYS A 261 4.09 17.17 15.29
N THR A 262 3.85 16.82 14.05
CA THR A 262 4.68 15.85 13.36
C THR A 262 5.95 16.58 12.99
N ILE A 263 7.00 16.35 13.74
CA ILE A 263 8.34 16.90 13.45
C ILE A 263 8.88 16.04 12.31
N ILE A 264 9.10 16.66 11.17
CA ILE A 264 9.92 16.05 10.14
C ILE A 264 11.35 16.33 10.55
N GLU A 265 12.00 15.32 11.11
CA GLU A 265 13.46 15.35 11.30
C GLU A 265 14.11 15.17 9.94
N THR A 266 14.28 16.26 9.22
CA THR A 266 15.20 16.34 8.11
C THR A 266 16.39 17.18 8.53
N THR A 267 17.57 16.86 8.02
CA THR A 267 18.79 17.68 8.19
C THR A 267 18.67 19.06 7.53
N GLU A 268 17.60 19.27 6.76
CA GLU A 268 17.23 20.51 6.13
C GLU A 268 16.36 21.35 7.08
N PRO A 269 16.41 22.68 7.03
CA PRO A 269 15.56 23.54 7.85
C PRO A 269 14.10 23.52 7.36
N PHE A 270 13.60 22.35 6.95
CA PHE A 270 12.22 22.15 6.61
C PHE A 270 11.42 22.11 7.90
N VAL A 271 10.64 23.10 8.03
CA VAL A 271 9.72 23.32 9.10
C VAL A 271 8.89 22.08 9.38
N SER A 272 8.76 21.77 10.63
CA SER A 272 7.77 20.83 11.12
C SER A 272 6.44 21.03 10.39
N VAL A 273 6.05 20.07 9.59
CA VAL A 273 4.71 20.01 9.06
C VAL A 273 3.83 19.34 10.10
N GLY A 274 2.91 20.02 10.57
CA GLY A 274 2.08 19.68 11.72
C GLY A 274 1.96 20.92 12.54
N SER A 275 1.77 22.06 11.86
CA SER A 275 1.22 23.20 12.54
C SER A 275 -0.14 22.77 13.08
N THR A 276 -0.52 23.33 14.19
CA THR A 276 -1.86 23.23 14.79
C THR A 276 -2.99 23.58 13.80
N GLU A 277 -2.66 23.95 12.56
CA GLU A 277 -3.56 24.46 11.55
C GLU A 277 -3.90 23.48 10.44
N GLY A 278 -3.09 22.44 10.18
CA GLY A 278 -3.31 21.49 9.09
C GLY A 278 -3.03 20.04 9.45
N LEU A 279 -3.64 19.11 8.71
CA LEU A 279 -3.43 17.68 8.84
C LEU A 279 -2.29 17.19 7.93
N TRP A 280 -2.15 17.84 6.78
CA TRP A 280 -1.10 17.62 5.80
C TRP A 280 -0.85 18.92 5.02
N ALA A 281 0.20 18.98 4.23
CA ALA A 281 0.56 20.21 3.55
C ALA A 281 1.25 20.00 2.21
N TRP A 282 1.12 21.01 1.34
CA TRP A 282 1.92 21.21 0.15
C TRP A 282 3.04 22.21 0.43
N HIS A 283 4.25 21.89 0.01
CA HIS A 283 5.40 22.79 0.01
C HIS A 283 5.70 23.19 -1.43
N CYS A 284 5.57 24.47 -1.71
CA CYS A 284 5.78 25.05 -3.02
C CYS A 284 7.05 25.89 -3.00
N TYR A 285 8.03 25.56 -3.85
CA TYR A 285 9.30 26.28 -4.01
C TYR A 285 9.31 26.91 -5.38
N ALA A 286 9.25 28.23 -5.43
CA ALA A 286 9.28 29.01 -6.65
C ALA A 286 10.59 29.75 -6.77
N THR A 287 11.34 29.54 -7.85
CA THR A 287 12.57 30.28 -8.13
C THR A 287 12.24 31.52 -8.93
N LEU A 288 12.51 32.69 -8.34
CA LEU A 288 12.35 34.00 -8.95
C LEU A 288 13.40 34.24 -10.05
N PRO A 289 13.18 35.19 -10.95
CA PRO A 289 14.14 35.52 -12.03
C PRO A 289 15.53 35.93 -11.53
N ASP A 290 15.63 36.47 -10.31
CA ASP A 290 16.89 36.87 -9.67
C ASP A 290 17.61 35.68 -8.97
N GLY A 291 17.03 34.48 -9.03
CA GLY A 291 17.54 33.27 -8.38
C GLY A 291 17.08 33.07 -6.93
N THR A 292 16.34 34.01 -6.37
CA THR A 292 15.76 33.86 -5.03
C THR A 292 14.69 32.79 -5.02
N ILE A 293 14.62 32.00 -3.95
CA ILE A 293 13.58 30.96 -3.79
C ILE A 293 12.55 31.46 -2.79
N THR A 294 11.31 31.52 -3.24
CA THR A 294 10.15 31.76 -2.36
C THR A 294 9.54 30.43 -2.01
N ARG A 295 9.30 30.20 -0.74
CA ARG A 295 8.66 29.01 -0.22
C ARG A 295 7.27 29.35 0.29
N THR A 296 6.28 28.61 -0.20
CA THR A 296 4.90 28.66 0.30
C THR A 296 4.50 27.33 0.91
N LEU A 297 3.88 27.37 2.08
CA LEU A 297 3.26 26.23 2.73
C LEU A 297 1.75 26.37 2.62
N LEU A 298 1.10 25.39 1.99
CA LEU A 298 -0.37 25.28 1.94
C LEU A 298 -0.81 24.17 2.90
N SER A 299 -1.28 24.56 4.08
CA SER A 299 -1.71 23.63 5.13
C SER A 299 -3.17 23.22 4.94
N VAL A 300 -3.43 21.94 4.70
CA VAL A 300 -4.77 21.42 4.45
C VAL A 300 -5.39 20.90 5.76
N LYS A 301 -6.59 21.42 6.09
CA LYS A 301 -7.32 21.11 7.33
C LYS A 301 -8.29 19.94 7.16
N MET A 302 -8.52 19.48 5.95
CA MET A 302 -9.36 18.31 5.67
C MET A 302 -8.49 17.05 5.62
N PRO A 303 -8.91 15.94 6.27
CA PRO A 303 -8.19 14.69 6.20
C PRO A 303 -8.25 14.10 4.79
N LEU A 304 -7.15 13.49 4.38
CA LEU A 304 -7.09 12.65 3.18
C LEU A 304 -7.22 11.20 3.60
N ARG A 305 -8.29 10.54 3.21
CA ARG A 305 -8.58 9.14 3.56
C ARG A 305 -8.20 8.19 2.44
N ALA A 306 -8.00 6.93 2.79
CA ALA A 306 -7.76 5.87 1.81
C ALA A 306 -8.87 5.83 0.74
N GLY A 307 -8.47 5.59 -0.52
CA GLY A 307 -9.38 5.57 -1.66
C GLY A 307 -9.89 6.95 -2.11
N GLN A 308 -9.45 8.04 -1.49
CA GLN A 308 -9.87 9.39 -1.88
C GLN A 308 -8.89 10.05 -2.85
N LEU A 309 -9.43 10.91 -3.70
CA LEU A 309 -8.70 11.92 -4.47
C LEU A 309 -9.07 13.32 -3.96
N MET A 310 -8.06 14.11 -3.56
CA MET A 310 -8.25 15.51 -3.19
C MET A 310 -7.51 16.44 -4.16
N ILE A 311 -8.23 17.40 -4.71
CA ILE A 311 -7.67 18.40 -5.64
C ILE A 311 -7.69 19.77 -4.95
N VAL A 312 -6.51 20.39 -4.85
CA VAL A 312 -6.34 21.75 -4.35
C VAL A 312 -6.02 22.67 -5.53
N LYS A 313 -6.76 23.75 -5.67
CA LYS A 313 -6.54 24.79 -6.69
C LYS A 313 -5.86 25.99 -6.06
N ALA A 314 -4.85 26.51 -6.73
CA ALA A 314 -4.07 27.65 -6.25
C ALA A 314 -3.62 28.53 -7.43
N LYS A 315 -3.09 29.71 -7.14
CA LYS A 315 -2.52 30.64 -8.11
C LYS A 315 -1.11 31.02 -7.69
N LEU A 316 -0.20 31.06 -8.66
CA LEU A 316 1.18 31.52 -8.50
C LEU A 316 1.26 33.00 -8.87
N TYR A 317 1.80 33.82 -7.99
CA TYR A 317 2.02 35.24 -8.16
C TYR A 317 3.49 35.55 -8.53
N ASP A 318 3.73 36.79 -9.00
CA ASP A 318 5.09 37.21 -9.42
C ASP A 318 6.11 37.28 -8.27
N ASP A 319 5.64 37.35 -7.03
CA ASP A 319 6.44 37.27 -5.82
C ASP A 319 6.83 35.83 -5.44
N GLY A 320 6.47 34.85 -6.26
CA GLY A 320 6.74 33.43 -6.01
C GLY A 320 5.79 32.78 -5.01
N VAL A 321 4.84 33.52 -4.49
CA VAL A 321 3.88 32.99 -3.49
C VAL A 321 2.74 32.28 -4.20
N VAL A 322 2.43 31.07 -3.71
CA VAL A 322 1.27 30.31 -4.13
C VAL A 322 0.13 30.56 -3.15
N ARG A 323 -1.03 31.02 -3.63
CA ARG A 323 -2.20 31.33 -2.81
C ARG A 323 -3.41 30.55 -3.29
N THR A 324 -4.33 30.30 -2.37
CA THR A 324 -5.60 29.63 -2.65
C THR A 324 -6.73 30.32 -1.90
N ASP A 325 -7.92 30.33 -2.50
CA ASP A 325 -9.15 30.85 -1.90
C ASP A 325 -9.96 29.76 -1.18
N ILE A 326 -9.44 28.55 -1.07
CA ILE A 326 -10.11 27.42 -0.41
C ILE A 326 -10.04 27.63 1.11
N PRO A 327 -11.18 27.80 1.84
CA PRO A 327 -11.19 28.16 3.26
C PRO A 327 -10.54 27.13 4.18
N THR A 328 -10.48 25.85 3.74
CA THR A 328 -9.89 24.76 4.50
C THR A 328 -8.38 24.61 4.28
N VAL A 329 -7.78 25.50 3.50
CA VAL A 329 -6.34 25.52 3.22
C VAL A 329 -5.73 26.82 3.74
N GLY A 330 -4.91 26.71 4.78
CA GLY A 330 -4.10 27.82 5.31
C GLY A 330 -2.89 28.07 4.42
N VAL A 331 -2.51 29.34 4.26
CA VAL A 331 -1.31 29.73 3.48
C VAL A 331 -0.30 30.38 4.44
N SER A 332 0.91 29.85 4.46
CA SER A 332 2.05 30.43 5.15
C SER A 332 3.20 30.66 4.17
N VAL A 333 3.86 31.79 4.26
CA VAL A 333 5.00 32.16 3.40
C VAL A 333 6.25 32.28 4.23
N ILE A 334 7.31 31.61 3.80
CA ILE A 334 8.65 31.76 4.38
C ILE A 334 9.52 32.37 3.28
N LEU A 335 10.08 33.52 3.57
CA LEU A 335 11.05 34.19 2.70
C LEU A 335 12.44 33.83 3.20
N ASP A 336 13.16 33.02 2.44
CA ASP A 336 14.59 32.76 2.71
C ASP A 336 15.42 33.89 2.10
N TRP A 337 15.90 34.77 2.98
CA TRP A 337 16.84 35.85 2.64
C TRP A 337 18.28 35.38 2.82
N THR A 338 18.74 34.44 2.01
CA THR A 338 20.17 34.13 1.98
C THR A 338 20.73 34.52 0.62
N PRO A 339 21.39 35.68 0.50
CA PRO A 339 22.06 36.04 -0.74
C PRO A 339 23.23 35.08 -0.95
N GLY A 340 23.20 34.28 -2.01
CA GLY A 340 24.35 33.51 -2.50
C GLY A 340 24.46 32.07 -1.98
N GLY A 341 23.51 31.52 -1.30
CA GLY A 341 23.45 30.10 -0.99
C GLY A 341 22.90 29.32 -2.17
N HIS A 342 23.71 28.44 -2.74
CA HIS A 342 23.21 27.39 -3.61
C HIS A 342 22.46 26.41 -2.70
N TYR A 343 21.17 26.63 -2.53
CA TYR A 343 20.29 25.70 -1.86
C TYR A 343 19.85 24.68 -2.90
N ASP A 344 20.52 23.56 -2.90
CA ASP A 344 19.98 22.34 -3.52
C ASP A 344 19.30 21.55 -2.41
N PRO A 345 17.99 21.78 -2.13
CA PRO A 345 17.32 20.95 -1.17
C PRO A 345 17.35 19.54 -1.72
N ILE A 346 17.90 18.63 -0.94
CA ILE A 346 17.87 17.20 -1.23
C ILE A 346 16.40 16.77 -1.21
N LEU A 347 15.76 16.86 -2.35
CA LEU A 347 14.44 16.32 -2.60
C LEU A 347 14.57 14.99 -3.35
#